data_6de6bff86efe6604be15655aae44745d
#
_entry.id   6de6bff86efe6604be15655aae44745d
#
_cell.length_a   1.000
_cell.length_b   1.000
_cell.length_c   1.000
_cell.angle_alpha   90.00
_cell.angle_beta   90.00
_cell.angle_gamma   90.00
#
_symmetry.space_group_name_H-M   'P 1'
#
loop_
_entity.id
_entity.type
_entity.pdbx_description
1 polymer ?
#
loop_
_entity_poly.entity_id
_entity_poly.type
_entity_poly.pdbx_seq_one_letter_code
_entity_poly.pdbx_strand_id
1 'polypeptide(L)'
;MDFEYTQKVKDLQNRLNAFMDEHIYPNEERFFRETEEVGPWKVAPVLEEVKVKGKAAGLWNLFLPHSEHGAGLTNLEYAPLCEIMGRSLLAPEAFNCSAPDTGNMEVLARYGTEEHKKKWLAPLLAGEIRSCFAMTEPGVASSDATNIESSIDRDGNDYVIKGRKWYATGSVDPRCKIFIFMGKTDPDNPDRHKQQSMILVPRDTPGVDVQRALPVFGYYGMPDRTGEVLFENVRVPASNILLGEGRGFEIAQGRLGPGRIHHCMRLIGLAERTLEAMCKRTLNRVAFGKPIAAQTVTLERIAESRIAIAQSRFLTLHAAYMMDTVGNKGARAEIAMIKVAVPNMACKVVDWAIQAFGAAGLSNDYGIGVAYALARLLRIADGPDEVHRNQIGKLELAKYKHR
;
A
#
# COMPACT_ATOMS: atom_id res chain seq x y z
N MET A 1 27.73 9.78 4.89
CA MET A 1 26.30 9.42 5.06
C MET A 1 26.08 9.33 6.55
N ASP A 2 25.17 10.11 7.08
CA ASP A 2 24.78 10.04 8.49
C ASP A 2 23.64 9.02 8.59
N PHE A 3 23.78 8.00 9.46
CA PHE A 3 22.75 7.00 9.72
C PHE A 3 21.85 7.38 10.89
N GLU A 4 22.14 8.52 11.54
CA GLU A 4 21.35 9.02 12.66
C GLU A 4 20.09 9.74 12.15
N TYR A 5 18.96 9.39 12.75
CA TYR A 5 17.72 10.12 12.51
C TYR A 5 17.76 11.49 13.19
N THR A 6 17.08 12.48 12.58
CA THR A 6 16.91 13.80 13.20
C THR A 6 16.19 13.68 14.55
N GLN A 7 16.37 14.65 15.45
CA GLN A 7 15.68 14.66 16.75
C GLN A 7 14.17 14.62 16.57
N LYS A 8 13.63 15.34 15.58
CA LYS A 8 12.20 15.30 15.21
C LYS A 8 11.72 13.89 14.94
N VAL A 9 12.48 13.11 14.16
CA VAL A 9 12.12 11.72 13.82
C VAL A 9 12.21 10.85 15.06
N LYS A 10 13.26 10.96 15.87
CA LYS A 10 13.42 10.21 17.13
C LYS A 10 12.24 10.47 18.09
N ASP A 11 11.80 11.72 18.22
CA ASP A 11 10.66 12.08 19.06
C ASP A 11 9.36 11.48 18.53
N LEU A 12 9.15 11.52 17.21
CA LEU A 12 7.99 10.88 16.57
C LEU A 12 8.02 9.35 16.72
N GLN A 13 9.18 8.71 16.57
CA GLN A 13 9.34 7.28 16.82
C GLN A 13 8.96 6.90 18.27
N ASN A 14 9.44 7.67 19.26
CA ASN A 14 9.12 7.42 20.66
C ASN A 14 7.60 7.54 20.92
N ARG A 15 6.97 8.61 20.42
CA ARG A 15 5.52 8.81 20.55
C ARG A 15 4.72 7.72 19.84
N LEU A 16 5.15 7.34 18.64
CA LEU A 16 4.49 6.31 17.86
C LEU A 16 4.63 4.92 18.52
N ASN A 17 5.81 4.57 19.02
CA ASN A 17 6.02 3.31 19.76
C ASN A 17 5.16 3.26 21.04
N ALA A 18 5.13 4.33 21.82
CA ALA A 18 4.26 4.41 23.00
C ALA A 18 2.78 4.20 22.63
N PHE A 19 2.32 4.81 21.54
CA PHE A 19 0.96 4.63 21.05
C PHE A 19 0.71 3.19 20.56
N MET A 20 1.68 2.58 19.87
CA MET A 20 1.60 1.18 19.45
C MET A 20 1.43 0.25 20.66
N ASP A 21 2.23 0.45 21.72
CA ASP A 21 2.18 -0.35 22.93
C ASP A 21 0.88 -0.17 23.72
N GLU A 22 0.37 1.06 23.80
CA GLU A 22 -0.81 1.38 24.60
C GLU A 22 -2.14 1.09 23.86
N HIS A 23 -2.20 1.36 22.55
CA HIS A 23 -3.47 1.39 21.84
C HIS A 23 -3.57 0.44 20.63
N ILE A 24 -2.46 0.02 20.03
CA ILE A 24 -2.49 -0.85 18.84
C ILE A 24 -2.39 -2.31 19.26
N TYR A 25 -1.27 -2.72 19.86
CA TYR A 25 -1.03 -4.13 20.17
C TYR A 25 -2.09 -4.75 21.09
N PRO A 26 -2.60 -4.06 22.13
CA PRO A 26 -3.66 -4.62 22.98
C PRO A 26 -5.01 -4.79 22.26
N ASN A 27 -5.22 -4.09 21.14
CA ASN A 27 -6.47 -4.15 20.38
C ASN A 27 -6.40 -5.04 19.13
N GLU A 28 -5.28 -5.69 18.83
CA GLU A 28 -5.14 -6.53 17.62
C GLU A 28 -6.08 -7.74 17.64
N GLU A 29 -6.14 -8.47 18.74
CA GLU A 29 -7.05 -9.63 18.86
C GLU A 29 -8.51 -9.20 18.67
N ARG A 30 -8.91 -8.08 19.30
CA ARG A 30 -10.23 -7.50 19.13
C ARG A 30 -10.48 -7.07 17.68
N PHE A 31 -9.49 -6.47 17.04
CA PHE A 31 -9.57 -6.04 15.63
C PHE A 31 -9.79 -7.23 14.69
N PHE A 32 -9.04 -8.32 14.84
CA PHE A 32 -9.20 -9.52 14.02
C PHE A 32 -10.58 -10.13 14.21
N ARG A 33 -11.01 -10.31 15.46
CA ARG A 33 -12.33 -10.85 15.80
C ARG A 33 -13.46 -9.98 15.23
N GLU A 34 -13.47 -8.69 15.51
CA GLU A 34 -14.50 -7.78 15.00
C GLU A 34 -14.52 -7.73 13.46
N THR A 35 -13.34 -7.77 12.80
CA THR A 35 -13.26 -7.80 11.34
C THR A 35 -13.90 -9.07 10.76
N GLU A 36 -13.70 -10.22 11.38
CA GLU A 36 -14.32 -11.47 10.98
C GLU A 36 -15.85 -11.43 11.21
N GLU A 37 -16.28 -10.96 12.36
CA GLU A 37 -17.70 -10.85 12.72
C GLU A 37 -18.50 -9.91 11.80
N VAL A 38 -17.95 -8.76 11.46
CA VAL A 38 -18.65 -7.76 10.63
C VAL A 38 -18.53 -8.05 9.13
N GLY A 39 -17.54 -8.85 8.73
CA GLY A 39 -17.26 -9.19 7.35
C GLY A 39 -16.70 -8.03 6.52
N PRO A 40 -16.48 -8.23 5.20
CA PRO A 40 -15.75 -7.28 4.37
C PRO A 40 -16.49 -5.96 4.11
N TRP A 41 -17.82 -5.93 4.28
CA TRP A 41 -18.68 -4.78 3.94
C TRP A 41 -18.90 -3.80 5.10
N LYS A 42 -18.36 -4.09 6.26
CA LYS A 42 -18.47 -3.24 7.45
C LYS A 42 -17.09 -2.98 8.04
N VAL A 43 -17.01 -1.99 8.90
CA VAL A 43 -15.78 -1.59 9.59
C VAL A 43 -15.79 -2.12 11.00
N ALA A 44 -14.67 -2.71 11.45
CA ALA A 44 -14.49 -3.12 12.83
C ALA A 44 -14.58 -1.88 13.75
N PRO A 45 -15.46 -1.83 14.75
CA PRO A 45 -15.62 -0.67 15.63
C PRO A 45 -14.33 -0.20 16.28
N VAL A 46 -13.50 -1.13 16.71
CA VAL A 46 -12.21 -0.82 17.35
C VAL A 46 -11.29 0.03 16.47
N LEU A 47 -11.38 -0.12 15.16
CA LEU A 47 -10.57 0.68 14.22
C LEU A 47 -10.94 2.18 14.33
N GLU A 48 -12.22 2.50 14.36
CA GLU A 48 -12.67 3.90 14.50
C GLU A 48 -12.30 4.48 15.88
N GLU A 49 -12.39 3.67 16.95
CA GLU A 49 -11.96 4.08 18.29
C GLU A 49 -10.48 4.47 18.32
N VAL A 50 -9.61 3.64 17.71
CA VAL A 50 -8.17 3.87 17.67
C VAL A 50 -7.81 5.06 16.76
N LYS A 51 -8.53 5.26 15.65
CA LYS A 51 -8.36 6.44 14.78
C LYS A 51 -8.59 7.76 15.53
N VAL A 52 -9.64 7.83 16.34
CA VAL A 52 -9.90 9.02 17.18
C VAL A 52 -8.73 9.31 18.11
N LYS A 53 -8.18 8.29 18.75
CA LYS A 53 -6.99 8.42 19.62
C LYS A 53 -5.74 8.81 18.85
N GLY A 54 -5.48 8.21 17.68
CA GLY A 54 -4.34 8.54 16.83
C GLY A 54 -4.35 9.99 16.36
N LYS A 55 -5.54 10.48 15.99
CA LYS A 55 -5.74 11.89 15.62
C LYS A 55 -5.51 12.83 16.82
N ALA A 56 -6.05 12.50 17.99
CA ALA A 56 -5.85 13.27 19.22
C ALA A 56 -4.39 13.30 19.68
N ALA A 57 -3.64 12.23 19.45
CA ALA A 57 -2.22 12.13 19.74
C ALA A 57 -1.34 12.93 18.75
N GLY A 58 -1.89 13.55 17.70
CA GLY A 58 -1.14 14.27 16.67
C GLY A 58 -0.23 13.35 15.83
N LEU A 59 -0.62 12.07 15.66
CA LEU A 59 0.06 11.09 14.82
C LEU A 59 -0.72 10.82 13.53
N TRP A 60 -1.34 11.85 12.98
CA TRP A 60 -2.25 11.79 11.85
C TRP A 60 -1.62 12.33 10.57
N ASN A 61 -1.84 11.69 9.43
CA ASN A 61 -1.32 12.10 8.12
C ASN A 61 0.20 12.31 8.09
N LEU A 62 0.98 11.41 8.70
CA LEU A 62 2.45 11.54 8.76
C LEU A 62 3.13 11.38 7.39
N PHE A 63 2.43 10.86 6.40
CA PHE A 63 2.86 10.81 5.00
C PHE A 63 2.69 12.19 4.31
N LEU A 64 2.66 12.31 2.99
CA LEU A 64 2.61 13.54 2.19
C LEU A 64 3.87 14.40 2.34
N PRO A 65 5.01 13.96 1.82
CA PRO A 65 6.26 14.71 1.90
C PRO A 65 6.15 16.04 1.15
N HIS A 66 6.79 17.06 1.68
CA HIS A 66 6.83 18.41 1.10
C HIS A 66 5.45 19.04 0.82
N SER A 67 4.42 18.63 1.55
CA SER A 67 3.05 19.13 1.42
C SER A 67 2.59 19.87 2.67
N GLU A 68 1.86 20.96 2.48
CA GLU A 68 1.16 21.67 3.55
C GLU A 68 0.08 20.84 4.25
N HIS A 69 -0.35 19.75 3.58
CA HIS A 69 -1.36 18.81 4.09
C HIS A 69 -0.79 17.66 4.93
N GLY A 70 0.53 17.51 4.98
CA GLY A 70 1.24 16.49 5.74
C GLY A 70 1.89 17.00 7.01
N ALA A 71 2.70 16.14 7.66
CA ALA A 71 3.45 16.46 8.87
C ALA A 71 4.78 17.20 8.59
N GLY A 72 5.03 17.63 7.36
CA GLY A 72 6.28 18.27 6.94
C GLY A 72 7.49 17.34 7.05
N LEU A 73 7.31 16.04 6.78
CA LEU A 73 8.36 15.03 6.73
C LEU A 73 8.78 14.78 5.30
N THR A 74 10.04 14.48 5.08
CA THR A 74 10.54 13.89 3.84
C THR A 74 10.16 12.41 3.76
N ASN A 75 10.33 11.76 2.59
CA ASN A 75 10.17 10.31 2.49
C ASN A 75 11.15 9.56 3.41
N LEU A 76 12.39 10.05 3.51
CA LEU A 76 13.41 9.48 4.37
C LEU A 76 13.04 9.60 5.85
N GLU A 77 12.49 10.74 6.28
CA GLU A 77 12.04 10.95 7.66
C GLU A 77 10.78 10.14 8.00
N TYR A 78 9.88 9.93 7.03
CA TYR A 78 8.69 9.11 7.20
C TYR A 78 9.00 7.60 7.24
N ALA A 79 10.06 7.15 6.59
CA ALA A 79 10.42 5.74 6.46
C ALA A 79 10.40 4.96 7.79
N PRO A 80 11.12 5.37 8.85
CA PRO A 80 11.13 4.64 10.12
C PRO A 80 9.77 4.66 10.84
N LEU A 81 8.96 5.68 10.64
CA LEU A 81 7.61 5.77 11.20
C LEU A 81 6.66 4.79 10.50
N CYS A 82 6.74 4.72 9.17
CA CYS A 82 5.98 3.79 8.36
C CYS A 82 6.36 2.33 8.67
N GLU A 83 7.64 2.06 8.95
CA GLU A 83 8.12 0.76 9.43
C GLU A 83 7.46 0.38 10.77
N ILE A 84 7.41 1.29 11.75
CA ILE A 84 6.75 1.05 13.03
C ILE A 84 5.27 0.71 12.82
N MET A 85 4.55 1.49 11.99
CA MET A 85 3.16 1.20 11.63
C MET A 85 2.99 -0.16 10.97
N GLY A 86 3.96 -0.58 10.14
CA GLY A 86 3.96 -1.86 9.43
C GLY A 86 4.03 -3.09 10.36
N ARG A 87 4.35 -2.91 11.64
CA ARG A 87 4.37 -3.99 12.64
C ARG A 87 2.96 -4.50 12.98
N SER A 88 1.90 -3.77 12.63
CA SER A 88 0.51 -4.15 12.85
C SER A 88 -0.38 -3.81 11.65
N LEU A 89 -1.31 -4.70 11.30
CA LEU A 89 -2.27 -4.45 10.22
C LEU A 89 -3.30 -3.36 10.59
N LEU A 90 -3.53 -3.14 11.88
CA LEU A 90 -4.42 -2.11 12.40
C LEU A 90 -3.80 -0.70 12.28
N ALA A 91 -2.49 -0.58 12.47
CA ALA A 91 -1.83 0.69 12.71
C ALA A 91 -1.86 1.68 11.51
N PRO A 92 -1.61 1.28 10.25
CA PRO A 92 -1.56 2.26 9.16
C PRO A 92 -2.86 3.07 9.03
N GLU A 93 -4.02 2.44 9.16
CA GLU A 93 -5.29 3.16 9.07
C GLU A 93 -5.60 3.96 10.34
N ALA A 94 -5.16 3.52 11.50
CA ALA A 94 -5.31 4.26 12.75
C ALA A 94 -4.68 5.66 12.71
N PHE A 95 -3.69 5.86 11.83
CA PHE A 95 -2.99 7.14 11.62
C PHE A 95 -3.32 7.80 10.26
N ASN A 96 -4.34 7.32 9.55
CA ASN A 96 -4.67 7.75 8.19
C ASN A 96 -3.50 7.66 7.20
N CYS A 97 -2.67 6.64 7.37
CA CYS A 97 -1.47 6.36 6.58
C CYS A 97 -1.57 5.05 5.79
N SER A 98 -2.80 4.55 5.54
CA SER A 98 -3.04 3.30 4.83
C SER A 98 -3.28 3.51 3.32
N ALA A 99 -3.04 2.46 2.53
CA ALA A 99 -3.49 2.39 1.16
C ALA A 99 -5.03 2.16 1.12
N PRO A 100 -5.71 2.57 0.04
CA PRO A 100 -5.21 3.30 -1.13
C PRO A 100 -5.14 4.82 -0.90
N ASP A 101 -5.65 5.31 0.24
CA ASP A 101 -5.91 6.72 0.47
C ASP A 101 -4.66 7.57 0.45
N THR A 102 -3.53 7.08 0.98
CA THR A 102 -2.26 7.83 0.92
C THR A 102 -1.91 8.19 -0.52
N GLY A 103 -1.92 7.21 -1.44
CA GLY A 103 -1.64 7.46 -2.85
C GLY A 103 -2.71 8.29 -3.54
N ASN A 104 -3.97 8.14 -3.17
CA ASN A 104 -5.09 8.88 -3.75
C ASN A 104 -5.10 10.33 -3.27
N MET A 105 -4.77 10.58 -2.00
CA MET A 105 -4.57 11.93 -1.46
C MET A 105 -3.39 12.65 -2.14
N GLU A 106 -2.28 11.94 -2.43
CA GLU A 106 -1.17 12.50 -3.21
C GLU A 106 -1.60 12.86 -4.65
N VAL A 107 -2.41 12.03 -5.30
CA VAL A 107 -2.97 12.34 -6.63
C VAL A 107 -3.82 13.60 -6.57
N LEU A 108 -4.73 13.71 -5.61
CA LEU A 108 -5.60 14.88 -5.47
C LEU A 108 -4.83 16.14 -5.10
N ALA A 109 -3.85 16.05 -4.20
CA ALA A 109 -3.00 17.17 -3.80
C ALA A 109 -2.18 17.71 -4.99
N ARG A 110 -1.66 16.80 -5.83
CA ARG A 110 -0.75 17.14 -6.94
C ARG A 110 -1.46 17.51 -8.23
N TYR A 111 -2.55 16.82 -8.56
CA TYR A 111 -3.21 16.88 -9.86
C TYR A 111 -4.66 17.35 -9.82
N GLY A 112 -5.26 17.42 -8.63
CA GLY A 112 -6.63 17.89 -8.44
C GLY A 112 -6.76 19.40 -8.58
N THR A 113 -7.90 19.87 -9.11
CA THR A 113 -8.29 21.28 -9.04
C THR A 113 -8.61 21.68 -7.59
N GLU A 114 -8.73 22.97 -7.31
CA GLU A 114 -9.13 23.45 -5.97
C GLU A 114 -10.52 22.93 -5.55
N GLU A 115 -11.43 22.74 -6.51
CA GLU A 115 -12.73 22.13 -6.26
C GLU A 115 -12.58 20.63 -5.88
N HIS A 116 -11.71 19.91 -6.59
CA HIS A 116 -11.40 18.51 -6.25
C HIS A 116 -10.79 18.39 -4.86
N LYS A 117 -9.84 19.28 -4.53
CA LYS A 117 -9.22 19.30 -3.19
C LYS A 117 -10.23 19.60 -2.10
N LYS A 118 -11.07 20.62 -2.29
CA LYS A 118 -12.11 20.97 -1.33
C LYS A 118 -13.13 19.85 -1.15
N LYS A 119 -13.57 19.24 -2.25
CA LYS A 119 -14.65 18.25 -2.23
C LYS A 119 -14.18 16.87 -1.74
N TRP A 120 -12.95 16.46 -2.08
CA TRP A 120 -12.47 15.10 -1.88
C TRP A 120 -11.22 15.00 -1.02
N LEU A 121 -10.19 15.84 -1.25
CA LEU A 121 -8.95 15.77 -0.47
C LEU A 121 -9.17 16.17 0.99
N ALA A 122 -9.88 17.25 1.25
CA ALA A 122 -10.13 17.71 2.62
C ALA A 122 -10.81 16.66 3.51
N PRO A 123 -11.92 16.01 3.11
CA PRO A 123 -12.54 14.97 3.92
C PRO A 123 -11.70 13.67 3.98
N LEU A 124 -10.86 13.35 2.98
CA LEU A 124 -9.91 12.24 3.05
C LEU A 124 -8.84 12.53 4.10
N LEU A 125 -8.25 13.74 4.10
CA LEU A 125 -7.28 14.16 5.11
C LEU A 125 -7.88 14.20 6.51
N ALA A 126 -9.16 14.56 6.63
CA ALA A 126 -9.89 14.51 7.89
C ALA A 126 -10.19 13.07 8.35
N GLY A 127 -10.09 12.07 7.46
CA GLY A 127 -10.44 10.67 7.72
C GLY A 127 -11.95 10.41 7.80
N GLU A 128 -12.75 11.32 7.25
CA GLU A 128 -14.22 11.23 7.20
C GLU A 128 -14.72 10.30 6.11
N ILE A 129 -13.97 10.20 5.01
CA ILE A 129 -14.25 9.31 3.90
C ILE A 129 -13.01 8.47 3.55
N ARG A 130 -13.24 7.42 2.75
CA ARG A 130 -12.20 6.63 2.10
C ARG A 130 -12.34 6.76 0.58
N SER A 131 -11.34 6.28 -0.13
CA SER A 131 -11.25 6.32 -1.58
C SER A 131 -10.88 4.96 -2.17
N CYS A 132 -10.98 4.85 -3.49
CA CYS A 132 -10.57 3.67 -4.23
C CYS A 132 -9.76 4.06 -5.47
N PHE A 133 -8.76 3.24 -5.82
CA PHE A 133 -8.01 3.36 -7.05
C PHE A 133 -8.42 2.22 -8.00
N ALA A 134 -9.20 2.57 -9.03
CA ALA A 134 -9.85 1.64 -9.95
C ALA A 134 -9.07 1.56 -11.28
N MET A 135 -7.98 0.78 -11.30
CA MET A 135 -7.10 0.64 -12.46
C MET A 135 -7.15 -0.76 -13.06
N THR A 136 -6.90 -1.80 -12.26
CA THR A 136 -6.73 -3.19 -12.69
C THR A 136 -8.02 -3.79 -13.26
N GLU A 137 -7.92 -4.54 -14.36
CA GLU A 137 -9.04 -5.19 -15.05
C GLU A 137 -8.89 -6.72 -15.08
N PRO A 138 -9.98 -7.50 -14.94
CA PRO A 138 -9.90 -8.96 -15.00
C PRO A 138 -9.67 -9.50 -16.40
N GLY A 139 -10.06 -8.76 -17.45
CA GLY A 139 -10.00 -9.21 -18.85
C GLY A 139 -8.62 -9.08 -19.51
N VAL A 140 -7.70 -8.28 -18.92
CA VAL A 140 -6.40 -7.97 -19.51
C VAL A 140 -5.26 -8.03 -18.51
N ALA A 141 -4.04 -8.21 -19.01
CA ALA A 141 -2.83 -8.13 -18.21
C ALA A 141 -2.52 -6.68 -17.81
N SER A 142 -3.14 -6.20 -16.74
CA SER A 142 -3.06 -4.79 -16.28
C SER A 142 -1.70 -4.40 -15.68
N SER A 143 -0.76 -5.33 -15.54
CA SER A 143 0.65 -5.01 -15.27
C SER A 143 1.31 -4.19 -16.38
N ASP A 144 0.83 -4.33 -17.61
CA ASP A 144 1.00 -3.35 -18.68
C ASP A 144 -0.21 -2.39 -18.67
N ALA A 145 -0.02 -1.20 -18.13
CA ALA A 145 -1.09 -0.20 -18.02
C ALA A 145 -1.65 0.24 -19.38
N THR A 146 -0.93 -0.01 -20.47
CA THR A 146 -1.41 0.31 -21.83
C THR A 146 -2.43 -0.70 -22.36
N ASN A 147 -2.59 -1.86 -21.69
CA ASN A 147 -3.60 -2.88 -22.05
C ASN A 147 -4.99 -2.60 -21.50
N ILE A 148 -5.17 -1.61 -20.63
CA ILE A 148 -6.50 -1.26 -20.09
C ILE A 148 -7.49 -1.04 -21.22
N GLU A 149 -8.67 -1.65 -21.13
CA GLU A 149 -9.74 -1.62 -22.13
C GLU A 149 -10.94 -0.78 -21.70
N SER A 150 -11.11 -0.50 -20.43
CA SER A 150 -12.19 0.39 -19.94
C SER A 150 -12.15 1.72 -20.65
N SER A 151 -13.33 2.25 -21.04
CA SER A 151 -13.44 3.50 -21.79
C SER A 151 -13.89 4.68 -20.94
N ILE A 152 -13.52 5.87 -21.38
CA ILE A 152 -13.96 7.17 -20.91
C ILE A 152 -14.33 7.98 -22.15
N ASP A 153 -15.61 7.91 -22.56
CA ASP A 153 -16.10 8.48 -23.82
C ASP A 153 -16.65 9.88 -23.58
N ARG A 154 -16.19 10.89 -24.32
CA ARG A 154 -16.69 12.26 -24.22
C ARG A 154 -18.12 12.37 -24.76
N ASP A 155 -19.03 12.97 -23.99
CA ASP A 155 -20.41 13.25 -24.39
C ASP A 155 -20.81 14.66 -23.93
N GLY A 156 -20.60 15.63 -24.77
CA GLY A 156 -20.84 17.04 -24.46
C GLY A 156 -19.98 17.55 -23.31
N ASN A 157 -20.63 17.97 -22.23
CA ASN A 157 -19.98 18.45 -21.00
C ASN A 157 -19.71 17.35 -19.97
N ASP A 158 -19.97 16.09 -20.35
CA ASP A 158 -19.80 14.93 -19.48
C ASP A 158 -18.83 13.92 -20.13
N TYR A 159 -18.47 12.92 -19.32
CA TYR A 159 -17.89 11.65 -19.78
C TYR A 159 -18.82 10.50 -19.42
N VAL A 160 -18.90 9.51 -20.30
CA VAL A 160 -19.57 8.23 -20.06
C VAL A 160 -18.51 7.15 -19.91
N ILE A 161 -18.55 6.48 -18.79
CA ILE A 161 -17.51 5.51 -18.37
C ILE A 161 -18.09 4.10 -18.46
N LYS A 162 -17.31 3.17 -19.03
CA LYS A 162 -17.64 1.75 -19.10
C LYS A 162 -16.40 0.92 -18.78
N GLY A 163 -16.59 -0.14 -18.00
CA GLY A 163 -15.54 -1.10 -17.72
C GLY A 163 -15.76 -1.89 -16.45
N ARG A 164 -14.91 -2.89 -16.28
CA ARG A 164 -14.91 -3.75 -15.08
C ARG A 164 -13.54 -3.69 -14.43
N LYS A 165 -13.50 -3.33 -13.16
CA LYS A 165 -12.29 -3.24 -12.36
C LYS A 165 -12.31 -4.30 -11.26
N TRP A 166 -11.16 -4.88 -10.95
CA TRP A 166 -11.04 -5.82 -9.86
C TRP A 166 -9.79 -5.56 -9.02
N TYR A 167 -9.69 -6.21 -7.87
CA TYR A 167 -8.69 -5.86 -6.86
C TYR A 167 -8.61 -4.35 -6.63
N ALA A 168 -9.76 -3.69 -6.80
CA ALA A 168 -9.90 -2.26 -6.57
C ALA A 168 -9.92 -2.01 -5.06
N THR A 169 -8.75 -1.65 -4.53
CA THR A 169 -8.54 -1.44 -3.10
C THR A 169 -9.41 -0.31 -2.57
N GLY A 170 -10.10 -0.56 -1.46
CA GLY A 170 -11.01 0.38 -0.81
C GLY A 170 -12.44 0.34 -1.35
N SER A 171 -12.72 -0.34 -2.48
CA SER A 171 -14.05 -0.33 -3.11
C SER A 171 -15.16 -0.92 -2.24
N VAL A 172 -14.84 -1.91 -1.40
CA VAL A 172 -15.80 -2.60 -0.52
C VAL A 172 -16.03 -1.82 0.79
N ASP A 173 -15.17 -0.89 1.11
CA ASP A 173 -15.31 -0.08 2.33
C ASP A 173 -16.58 0.80 2.24
N PRO A 174 -17.49 0.76 3.23
CA PRO A 174 -18.71 1.57 3.22
C PRO A 174 -18.43 3.08 3.29
N ARG A 175 -17.26 3.47 3.77
CA ARG A 175 -16.80 4.87 3.84
C ARG A 175 -16.18 5.36 2.53
N CYS A 176 -15.96 4.47 1.54
CA CYS A 176 -15.48 4.87 0.21
C CYS A 176 -16.52 5.77 -0.47
N LYS A 177 -16.13 6.98 -0.86
CA LYS A 177 -17.01 7.95 -1.51
C LYS A 177 -16.54 8.34 -2.90
N ILE A 178 -15.30 8.02 -3.26
CA ILE A 178 -14.71 8.44 -4.53
C ILE A 178 -13.80 7.36 -5.12
N PHE A 179 -13.95 7.10 -6.40
CA PHE A 179 -13.04 6.30 -7.21
C PHE A 179 -12.14 7.21 -8.05
N ILE A 180 -10.86 6.91 -8.11
CA ILE A 180 -9.96 7.38 -9.17
C ILE A 180 -9.95 6.29 -10.23
N PHE A 181 -10.68 6.51 -11.30
CA PHE A 181 -10.88 5.53 -12.38
C PHE A 181 -9.89 5.80 -13.53
N MET A 182 -9.22 4.76 -14.00
CA MET A 182 -8.35 4.81 -15.19
C MET A 182 -9.01 4.08 -16.36
N GLY A 183 -9.12 4.76 -17.50
CA GLY A 183 -9.68 4.22 -18.74
C GLY A 183 -9.11 4.93 -19.96
N LYS A 184 -9.41 4.44 -21.17
CA LYS A 184 -9.00 5.05 -22.44
C LYS A 184 -9.96 6.17 -22.85
N THR A 185 -9.40 7.34 -23.14
CA THR A 185 -10.12 8.46 -23.80
C THR A 185 -9.80 8.54 -25.29
N ASP A 186 -8.63 8.05 -25.70
CA ASP A 186 -8.17 8.07 -27.10
C ASP A 186 -7.47 6.73 -27.42
N PRO A 187 -8.23 5.65 -27.69
CA PRO A 187 -7.67 4.33 -27.95
C PRO A 187 -6.80 4.26 -29.22
N ASP A 188 -7.01 5.17 -30.16
CA ASP A 188 -6.30 5.21 -31.44
C ASP A 188 -5.04 6.09 -31.41
N ASN A 189 -4.72 6.71 -30.28
CA ASN A 189 -3.52 7.52 -30.13
C ASN A 189 -2.26 6.70 -30.42
N PRO A 190 -1.37 7.14 -31.33
CA PRO A 190 -0.15 6.41 -31.68
C PRO A 190 0.82 6.27 -30.51
N ASP A 191 0.78 7.20 -29.55
CA ASP A 191 1.49 7.07 -28.28
C ASP A 191 0.62 6.30 -27.26
N ARG A 192 0.90 5.01 -27.09
CA ARG A 192 0.16 4.14 -26.19
C ARG A 192 0.08 4.67 -24.74
N HIS A 193 1.04 5.51 -24.31
CA HIS A 193 1.04 6.13 -22.98
C HIS A 193 0.12 7.35 -22.86
N LYS A 194 -0.45 7.82 -24.00
CA LYS A 194 -1.42 8.91 -24.06
C LYS A 194 -2.85 8.45 -24.34
N GLN A 195 -3.07 7.16 -24.46
CA GLN A 195 -4.41 6.60 -24.66
C GLN A 195 -5.28 6.71 -23.40
N GLN A 196 -4.68 6.68 -22.21
CA GLN A 196 -5.40 6.59 -20.93
C GLN A 196 -5.51 7.95 -20.24
N SER A 197 -6.64 8.11 -19.55
CA SER A 197 -6.92 9.23 -18.65
C SER A 197 -7.33 8.74 -17.28
N MET A 198 -7.30 9.62 -16.28
CA MET A 198 -7.87 9.36 -14.97
C MET A 198 -8.99 10.36 -14.68
N ILE A 199 -10.08 9.84 -14.12
CA ILE A 199 -11.27 10.62 -13.81
C ILE A 199 -11.83 10.26 -12.43
N LEU A 200 -12.36 11.27 -11.75
CA LEU A 200 -13.01 11.11 -10.45
C LEU A 200 -14.46 10.66 -10.62
N VAL A 201 -14.80 9.53 -10.02
CA VAL A 201 -16.16 8.96 -10.08
C VAL A 201 -16.70 8.83 -8.65
N PRO A 202 -17.70 9.64 -8.25
CA PRO A 202 -18.39 9.45 -6.98
C PRO A 202 -18.99 8.04 -6.90
N ARG A 203 -18.91 7.40 -5.71
CA ARG A 203 -19.36 6.02 -5.53
C ARG A 203 -20.85 5.81 -5.80
N ASP A 204 -21.67 6.80 -5.49
CA ASP A 204 -23.13 6.78 -5.64
C ASP A 204 -23.62 7.21 -7.02
N THR A 205 -22.71 7.39 -7.99
CA THR A 205 -23.07 7.69 -9.38
C THR A 205 -23.82 6.50 -9.97
N PRO A 206 -24.98 6.70 -10.62
CA PRO A 206 -25.72 5.64 -11.29
C PRO A 206 -24.83 4.85 -12.26
N GLY A 207 -24.92 3.52 -12.22
CA GLY A 207 -24.12 2.62 -13.03
C GLY A 207 -22.81 2.16 -12.36
N VAL A 208 -22.46 2.67 -11.17
CA VAL A 208 -21.37 2.14 -10.34
C VAL A 208 -21.91 1.02 -9.46
N ASP A 209 -21.42 -0.20 -9.66
CA ASP A 209 -21.85 -1.37 -8.91
C ASP A 209 -20.65 -2.15 -8.35
N VAL A 210 -20.54 -2.21 -7.01
CA VAL A 210 -19.54 -3.00 -6.30
C VAL A 210 -20.07 -4.41 -6.14
N GLN A 211 -19.63 -5.31 -7.00
CA GLN A 211 -20.18 -6.64 -7.21
C GLN A 211 -19.86 -7.61 -6.07
N ARG A 212 -18.63 -7.66 -5.63
CA ARG A 212 -18.16 -8.58 -4.59
C ARG A 212 -16.86 -8.15 -3.95
N ALA A 213 -16.63 -8.62 -2.73
CA ALA A 213 -15.33 -8.56 -2.09
C ALA A 213 -14.41 -9.66 -2.65
N LEU A 214 -13.13 -9.33 -2.80
CA LEU A 214 -12.10 -10.25 -3.27
C LEU A 214 -11.12 -10.55 -2.14
N PRO A 215 -10.94 -11.85 -1.78
CA PRO A 215 -9.98 -12.23 -0.76
C PRO A 215 -8.56 -12.32 -1.28
N VAL A 216 -7.59 -12.21 -0.38
CA VAL A 216 -6.21 -12.64 -0.59
C VAL A 216 -5.97 -13.89 0.23
N PHE A 217 -5.80 -15.04 -0.40
CA PHE A 217 -5.68 -16.36 0.26
C PHE A 217 -6.80 -16.67 1.27
N GLY A 218 -8.04 -16.24 0.98
CA GLY A 218 -9.19 -16.43 1.86
C GLY A 218 -9.39 -15.32 2.90
N TYR A 219 -8.45 -14.40 3.08
CA TYR A 219 -8.60 -13.26 3.98
C TYR A 219 -9.37 -12.12 3.29
N TYR A 220 -10.54 -11.80 3.83
CA TYR A 220 -11.36 -10.67 3.38
C TYR A 220 -11.12 -9.45 4.27
N GLY A 221 -11.13 -8.26 3.67
CA GLY A 221 -11.07 -7.01 4.43
C GLY A 221 -9.75 -6.68 5.11
N MET A 222 -8.71 -7.45 4.82
CA MET A 222 -7.40 -7.28 5.47
C MET A 222 -6.28 -7.05 4.45
N PRO A 223 -5.56 -5.92 4.53
CA PRO A 223 -5.93 -4.70 5.26
C PRO A 223 -6.89 -3.80 4.46
N ASP A 224 -7.11 -4.04 3.16
CA ASP A 224 -7.44 -3.00 2.19
C ASP A 224 -8.85 -3.12 1.58
N ARG A 225 -9.70 -4.04 2.00
CA ARG A 225 -11.09 -4.23 1.53
C ARG A 225 -11.23 -4.10 0.00
N THR A 226 -10.54 -4.97 -0.73
CA THR A 226 -10.53 -5.00 -2.19
C THR A 226 -11.80 -5.62 -2.75
N GLY A 227 -12.26 -5.10 -3.89
CA GLY A 227 -13.46 -5.62 -4.56
C GLY A 227 -13.37 -5.61 -6.07
N GLU A 228 -14.42 -6.18 -6.67
CA GLU A 228 -14.72 -6.10 -8.09
C GLU A 228 -15.83 -5.08 -8.31
N VAL A 229 -15.63 -4.16 -9.26
CA VAL A 229 -16.55 -3.05 -9.53
C VAL A 229 -16.87 -3.02 -11.01
N LEU A 230 -18.17 -2.99 -11.33
CA LEU A 230 -18.68 -2.74 -12.66
C LEU A 230 -19.04 -1.25 -12.80
N PHE A 231 -18.62 -0.66 -13.91
CA PHE A 231 -19.01 0.68 -14.35
C PHE A 231 -19.79 0.53 -15.65
N GLU A 232 -21.10 0.81 -15.59
CA GLU A 232 -22.01 0.63 -16.74
C GLU A 232 -22.68 1.95 -17.09
N ASN A 233 -22.22 2.57 -18.19
CA ASN A 233 -22.71 3.88 -18.65
C ASN A 233 -22.68 4.96 -17.54
N VAL A 234 -21.65 4.96 -16.71
CA VAL A 234 -21.49 5.89 -15.59
C VAL A 234 -21.20 7.29 -16.14
N ARG A 235 -22.08 8.23 -15.91
CA ARG A 235 -21.98 9.61 -16.38
C ARG A 235 -21.45 10.53 -15.30
N VAL A 236 -20.38 11.26 -15.61
CA VAL A 236 -19.78 12.25 -14.70
C VAL A 236 -19.42 13.52 -15.45
N PRO A 237 -19.42 14.70 -14.79
CA PRO A 237 -19.01 15.95 -15.42
C PRO A 237 -17.59 15.90 -15.95
N ALA A 238 -17.37 16.57 -17.08
CA ALA A 238 -16.04 16.65 -17.69
C ALA A 238 -15.00 17.30 -16.77
N SER A 239 -15.40 18.14 -15.85
CA SER A 239 -14.54 18.75 -14.83
C SER A 239 -13.94 17.75 -13.87
N ASN A 240 -14.45 16.49 -13.80
CA ASN A 240 -13.91 15.43 -12.96
C ASN A 240 -12.61 14.82 -13.51
N ILE A 241 -12.19 15.14 -14.74
CA ILE A 241 -10.94 14.64 -15.30
C ILE A 241 -9.73 15.22 -14.57
N LEU A 242 -8.74 14.38 -14.26
CA LEU A 242 -7.52 14.79 -13.60
C LEU A 242 -6.44 15.15 -14.63
N LEU A 243 -5.87 16.33 -14.52
CA LEU A 243 -4.76 16.83 -15.35
C LEU A 243 -5.06 16.95 -16.86
N GLY A 244 -6.21 16.46 -17.34
CA GLY A 244 -6.62 16.43 -18.74
C GLY A 244 -6.53 15.05 -19.39
N GLU A 245 -7.05 14.96 -20.63
CA GLU A 245 -7.03 13.73 -21.41
C GLU A 245 -5.61 13.27 -21.76
N GLY A 246 -5.41 11.95 -21.88
CA GLY A 246 -4.12 11.35 -22.24
C GLY A 246 -3.05 11.42 -21.14
N ARG A 247 -3.40 11.86 -19.91
CA ARG A 247 -2.44 12.03 -18.80
C ARG A 247 -2.55 10.92 -17.73
N GLY A 248 -3.37 9.90 -17.97
CA GLY A 248 -3.62 8.82 -17.00
C GLY A 248 -2.37 8.01 -16.66
N PHE A 249 -1.55 7.69 -17.64
CA PHE A 249 -0.29 6.97 -17.40
C PHE A 249 0.70 7.77 -16.54
N GLU A 250 0.82 9.07 -16.80
CA GLU A 250 1.66 9.98 -16.02
C GLU A 250 1.22 10.03 -14.55
N ILE A 251 -0.10 10.17 -14.32
CA ILE A 251 -0.67 10.18 -12.96
C ILE A 251 -0.42 8.84 -12.26
N ALA A 252 -0.61 7.71 -12.97
CA ALA A 252 -0.34 6.39 -12.42
C ALA A 252 1.12 6.24 -11.94
N GLN A 253 2.08 6.66 -12.76
CA GLN A 253 3.50 6.61 -12.37
C GLN A 253 3.82 7.55 -11.20
N GLY A 254 3.22 8.74 -11.16
CA GLY A 254 3.37 9.70 -10.06
C GLY A 254 2.85 9.17 -8.72
N ARG A 255 1.73 8.42 -8.75
CA ARG A 255 1.11 7.80 -7.56
C ARG A 255 1.86 6.55 -7.07
N LEU A 256 2.23 5.68 -8.00
CA LEU A 256 2.78 4.37 -7.67
C LEU A 256 4.20 4.45 -7.10
N GLY A 257 4.97 5.48 -7.44
CA GLY A 257 6.33 5.67 -6.93
C GLY A 257 6.40 5.73 -5.40
N PRO A 258 5.80 6.75 -4.77
CA PRO A 258 5.74 6.86 -3.30
C PRO A 258 5.04 5.67 -2.65
N GLY A 259 3.91 5.20 -3.23
CA GLY A 259 3.17 4.05 -2.72
C GLY A 259 4.04 2.79 -2.59
N ARG A 260 4.91 2.52 -3.57
CA ARG A 260 5.86 1.40 -3.53
C ARG A 260 6.84 1.50 -2.36
N ILE A 261 7.34 2.71 -2.07
CA ILE A 261 8.22 2.94 -0.93
C ILE A 261 7.48 2.66 0.38
N HIS A 262 6.27 3.20 0.53
CA HIS A 262 5.45 2.98 1.74
C HIS A 262 5.13 1.49 1.97
N HIS A 263 4.81 0.74 0.92
CA HIS A 263 4.60 -0.71 1.03
C HIS A 263 5.86 -1.45 1.50
N CYS A 264 7.03 -1.09 0.95
CA CYS A 264 8.30 -1.69 1.37
C CYS A 264 8.62 -1.36 2.84
N MET A 265 8.41 -0.12 3.27
CA MET A 265 8.62 0.28 4.67
C MET A 265 7.73 -0.55 5.62
N ARG A 266 6.43 -0.68 5.32
CA ARG A 266 5.51 -1.49 6.12
C ARG A 266 5.89 -2.97 6.16
N LEU A 267 6.36 -3.53 5.03
CA LEU A 267 6.81 -4.93 5.00
C LEU A 267 8.07 -5.18 5.85
N ILE A 268 8.95 -4.20 5.98
CA ILE A 268 10.10 -4.31 6.89
C ILE A 268 9.60 -4.42 8.33
N GLY A 269 8.64 -3.57 8.73
CA GLY A 269 8.02 -3.64 10.06
C GLY A 269 7.31 -4.97 10.33
N LEU A 270 6.58 -5.49 9.34
CA LEU A 270 5.93 -6.80 9.40
C LEU A 270 6.97 -7.91 9.57
N ALA A 271 8.08 -7.89 8.82
CA ALA A 271 9.15 -8.87 8.92
C ALA A 271 9.86 -8.80 10.28
N GLU A 272 10.11 -7.60 10.82
CA GLU A 272 10.68 -7.41 12.16
C GLU A 272 9.81 -8.05 13.23
N ARG A 273 8.50 -7.76 13.22
CA ARG A 273 7.57 -8.34 14.18
C ARG A 273 7.48 -9.86 14.04
N THR A 274 7.51 -10.36 12.82
CA THR A 274 7.48 -11.80 12.55
C THR A 274 8.74 -12.50 13.03
N LEU A 275 9.91 -11.90 12.83
CA LEU A 275 11.19 -12.42 13.37
C LEU A 275 11.17 -12.41 14.89
N GLU A 276 10.68 -11.36 15.51
CA GLU A 276 10.51 -11.29 16.98
C GLU A 276 9.61 -12.42 17.49
N ALA A 277 8.47 -12.65 16.86
CA ALA A 277 7.57 -13.74 17.20
C ALA A 277 8.24 -15.11 17.02
N MET A 278 9.00 -15.32 15.94
CA MET A 278 9.76 -16.54 15.68
C MET A 278 10.81 -16.77 16.78
N CYS A 279 11.55 -15.75 17.19
CA CYS A 279 12.54 -15.85 18.29
C CYS A 279 11.88 -16.24 19.60
N LYS A 280 10.80 -15.54 20.00
CA LYS A 280 10.04 -15.86 21.22
C LYS A 280 9.50 -17.29 21.19
N ARG A 281 8.94 -17.71 20.06
CA ARG A 281 8.40 -19.06 19.88
C ARG A 281 9.48 -20.12 20.03
N THR A 282 10.61 -19.96 19.38
CA THR A 282 11.67 -20.97 19.33
C THR A 282 12.41 -21.13 20.63
N LEU A 283 12.52 -20.07 21.43
CA LEU A 283 13.07 -20.10 22.79
C LEU A 283 12.17 -20.89 23.76
N ASN A 284 10.85 -20.76 23.61
CA ASN A 284 9.89 -21.35 24.55
C ASN A 284 9.36 -22.73 24.14
N ARG A 285 9.54 -23.13 22.86
CA ARG A 285 9.04 -24.40 22.35
C ARG A 285 10.08 -25.50 22.45
N VAL A 286 9.79 -26.52 23.26
CA VAL A 286 10.66 -27.69 23.44
C VAL A 286 10.27 -28.81 22.50
N ALA A 287 11.24 -29.37 21.78
CA ALA A 287 11.13 -30.57 20.97
C ALA A 287 12.41 -31.39 21.10
N PHE A 288 12.28 -32.72 21.19
CA PHE A 288 13.41 -33.63 21.39
C PHE A 288 14.29 -33.25 22.61
N GLY A 289 13.63 -32.86 23.72
CA GLY A 289 14.28 -32.58 25.00
C GLY A 289 15.00 -31.22 25.11
N LYS A 290 14.93 -30.36 24.08
CA LYS A 290 15.56 -29.01 24.12
C LYS A 290 14.73 -27.97 23.37
N PRO A 291 14.91 -26.65 23.66
CA PRO A 291 14.28 -25.60 22.88
C PRO A 291 14.64 -25.70 21.39
N ILE A 292 13.67 -25.43 20.51
CA ILE A 292 13.93 -25.42 19.05
C ILE A 292 14.99 -24.38 18.67
N ALA A 293 15.15 -23.31 19.43
CA ALA A 293 16.25 -22.35 19.29
C ALA A 293 17.66 -22.98 19.36
N ALA A 294 17.81 -24.14 20.01
CA ALA A 294 19.07 -24.87 20.08
C ALA A 294 19.40 -25.71 18.83
N GLN A 295 18.51 -25.74 17.84
CA GLN A 295 18.77 -26.38 16.56
C GLN A 295 19.52 -25.44 15.61
N THR A 296 20.58 -25.95 14.97
CA THR A 296 21.43 -25.14 14.06
C THR A 296 20.63 -24.48 12.93
N VAL A 297 19.69 -25.21 12.31
CA VAL A 297 18.81 -24.69 11.25
C VAL A 297 17.94 -23.52 11.73
N THR A 298 17.55 -23.49 13.01
CA THR A 298 16.79 -22.38 13.59
C THR A 298 17.65 -21.13 13.73
N LEU A 299 18.87 -21.30 14.24
CA LEU A 299 19.84 -20.21 14.37
C LEU A 299 20.21 -19.61 13.00
N GLU A 300 20.43 -20.46 12.00
CA GLU A 300 20.68 -20.05 10.62
C GLU A 300 19.52 -19.20 10.06
N ARG A 301 18.27 -19.67 10.19
CA ARG A 301 17.09 -18.93 9.72
C ARG A 301 16.90 -17.59 10.42
N ILE A 302 17.18 -17.51 11.73
CA ILE A 302 17.13 -16.26 12.49
C ILE A 302 18.22 -15.29 11.99
N ALA A 303 19.46 -15.77 11.80
CA ALA A 303 20.56 -14.95 11.32
C ALA A 303 20.31 -14.42 9.90
N GLU A 304 19.92 -15.30 8.98
CA GLU A 304 19.56 -14.93 7.60
C GLU A 304 18.38 -13.94 7.55
N SER A 305 17.37 -14.12 8.41
CA SER A 305 16.25 -13.17 8.53
C SER A 305 16.74 -11.79 8.95
N ARG A 306 17.60 -11.72 9.97
CA ARG A 306 18.18 -10.47 10.46
C ARG A 306 18.99 -9.75 9.38
N ILE A 307 19.85 -10.49 8.66
CA ILE A 307 20.67 -9.96 7.58
C ILE A 307 19.76 -9.41 6.47
N ALA A 308 18.81 -10.20 5.99
CA ALA A 308 17.92 -9.82 4.89
C ALA A 308 17.04 -8.60 5.23
N ILE A 309 16.53 -8.50 6.47
CA ILE A 309 15.79 -7.34 6.96
C ILE A 309 16.66 -6.09 6.97
N ALA A 310 17.89 -6.18 7.48
CA ALA A 310 18.83 -5.06 7.53
C ALA A 310 19.17 -4.56 6.12
N GLN A 311 19.51 -5.46 5.19
CA GLN A 311 19.77 -5.13 3.78
C GLN A 311 18.55 -4.45 3.13
N SER A 312 17.34 -4.97 3.34
CA SER A 312 16.11 -4.43 2.81
C SER A 312 15.80 -3.04 3.35
N ARG A 313 16.06 -2.80 4.64
CA ARG A 313 15.89 -1.49 5.27
C ARG A 313 16.84 -0.45 4.65
N PHE A 314 18.13 -0.73 4.56
CA PHE A 314 19.09 0.19 3.95
C PHE A 314 18.77 0.49 2.50
N LEU A 315 18.37 -0.51 1.72
CA LEU A 315 17.95 -0.31 0.34
C LEU A 315 16.70 0.59 0.24
N THR A 316 15.75 0.42 1.17
CA THR A 316 14.51 1.23 1.20
C THR A 316 14.79 2.66 1.65
N LEU A 317 15.65 2.87 2.64
CA LEU A 317 16.08 4.21 3.06
C LEU A 317 16.82 4.93 1.92
N HIS A 318 17.66 4.22 1.16
CA HIS A 318 18.30 4.77 -0.03
C HIS A 318 17.30 5.17 -1.10
N ALA A 319 16.27 4.34 -1.37
CA ALA A 319 15.22 4.70 -2.32
C ALA A 319 14.40 5.92 -1.86
N ALA A 320 14.12 6.04 -0.57
CA ALA A 320 13.44 7.19 0.02
C ALA A 320 14.30 8.48 -0.13
N TYR A 321 15.58 8.40 0.18
CA TYR A 321 16.53 9.50 -0.02
C TYR A 321 16.61 9.93 -1.50
N MET A 322 16.69 8.98 -2.42
CA MET A 322 16.71 9.28 -3.86
C MET A 322 15.39 9.93 -4.31
N MET A 323 14.25 9.48 -3.78
CA MET A 323 12.96 10.12 -4.05
C MET A 323 12.95 11.58 -3.60
N ASP A 324 13.51 11.90 -2.44
CA ASP A 324 13.58 13.27 -1.91
C ASP A 324 14.57 14.18 -2.68
N THR A 325 15.65 13.59 -3.22
CA THR A 325 16.74 14.37 -3.85
C THR A 325 16.61 14.52 -5.36
N VAL A 326 16.18 13.48 -6.07
CA VAL A 326 16.09 13.48 -7.55
C VAL A 326 14.68 13.21 -8.07
N GLY A 327 13.70 13.05 -7.16
CA GLY A 327 12.30 12.84 -7.48
C GLY A 327 12.00 11.45 -8.05
N ASN A 328 10.71 11.17 -8.26
CA ASN A 328 10.20 9.86 -8.69
C ASN A 328 10.86 9.33 -9.97
N LYS A 329 11.04 10.19 -10.98
CA LYS A 329 11.63 9.78 -12.27
C LYS A 329 13.11 9.44 -12.12
N GLY A 330 13.85 10.17 -11.29
CA GLY A 330 15.27 9.93 -11.00
C GLY A 330 15.48 8.66 -10.18
N ALA A 331 14.63 8.42 -9.17
CA ALA A 331 14.71 7.29 -8.24
C ALA A 331 14.10 5.98 -8.78
N ARG A 332 13.73 5.90 -10.06
CA ARG A 332 13.00 4.75 -10.63
C ARG A 332 13.73 3.41 -10.52
N ALA A 333 15.06 3.41 -10.51
CA ALA A 333 15.87 2.20 -10.38
C ALA A 333 15.80 1.68 -8.93
N GLU A 334 16.00 2.55 -7.96
CA GLU A 334 15.95 2.26 -6.52
C GLU A 334 14.57 1.78 -6.10
N ILE A 335 13.51 2.46 -6.59
CA ILE A 335 12.11 2.06 -6.35
C ILE A 335 11.84 0.66 -6.93
N ALA A 336 12.34 0.36 -8.13
CA ALA A 336 12.19 -0.98 -8.71
C ALA A 336 12.96 -2.04 -7.90
N MET A 337 14.17 -1.73 -7.42
CA MET A 337 14.97 -2.66 -6.62
C MET A 337 14.28 -3.03 -5.31
N ILE A 338 13.76 -2.05 -4.56
CA ILE A 338 13.06 -2.33 -3.30
C ILE A 338 11.80 -3.15 -3.50
N LYS A 339 11.05 -2.92 -4.60
CA LYS A 339 9.83 -3.65 -4.92
C LYS A 339 10.07 -5.13 -5.24
N VAL A 340 11.29 -5.50 -5.63
CA VAL A 340 11.69 -6.90 -5.76
C VAL A 340 12.24 -7.42 -4.44
N ALA A 341 13.21 -6.73 -3.85
CA ALA A 341 13.96 -7.22 -2.70
C ALA A 341 13.08 -7.38 -1.45
N VAL A 342 12.31 -6.35 -1.09
CA VAL A 342 11.61 -6.29 0.20
C VAL A 342 10.44 -7.29 0.30
N PRO A 343 9.52 -7.41 -0.69
CA PRO A 343 8.46 -8.42 -0.59
C PRO A 343 8.99 -9.86 -0.61
N ASN A 344 10.07 -10.13 -1.35
CA ASN A 344 10.71 -11.45 -1.34
C ASN A 344 11.35 -11.77 0.01
N MET A 345 12.04 -10.80 0.63
CA MET A 345 12.55 -10.91 2.00
C MET A 345 11.44 -11.18 2.99
N ALA A 346 10.34 -10.41 2.96
CA ALA A 346 9.22 -10.58 3.87
C ALA A 346 8.57 -11.96 3.73
N CYS A 347 8.32 -12.43 2.50
CA CYS A 347 7.81 -13.78 2.25
C CYS A 347 8.73 -14.85 2.88
N LYS A 348 10.05 -14.74 2.72
CA LYS A 348 11.01 -15.70 3.26
C LYS A 348 11.00 -15.72 4.79
N VAL A 349 11.02 -14.55 5.43
CA VAL A 349 11.00 -14.43 6.89
C VAL A 349 9.71 -14.99 7.48
N VAL A 350 8.56 -14.65 6.86
CA VAL A 350 7.25 -15.13 7.35
C VAL A 350 7.10 -16.63 7.13
N ASP A 351 7.58 -17.19 6.00
CA ASP A 351 7.57 -18.64 5.74
C ASP A 351 8.38 -19.40 6.81
N TRP A 352 9.57 -18.92 7.16
CA TRP A 352 10.37 -19.51 8.22
C TRP A 352 9.71 -19.40 9.61
N ALA A 353 8.97 -18.32 9.87
CA ALA A 353 8.19 -18.19 11.09
C ALA A 353 7.04 -19.20 11.12
N ILE A 354 6.29 -19.36 10.01
CA ILE A 354 5.25 -20.39 9.89
C ILE A 354 5.84 -21.76 10.23
N GLN A 355 6.98 -22.10 9.65
CA GLN A 355 7.67 -23.36 9.89
C GLN A 355 8.06 -23.54 11.37
N ALA A 356 8.54 -22.48 12.03
CA ALA A 356 8.90 -22.50 13.45
C ALA A 356 7.69 -22.64 14.38
N PHE A 357 6.53 -22.11 13.97
CA PHE A 357 5.28 -22.24 14.70
C PHE A 357 4.59 -23.59 14.48
N GLY A 358 4.90 -24.29 13.35
CA GLY A 358 4.23 -25.50 12.94
C GLY A 358 2.76 -25.22 12.58
N ALA A 359 1.83 -26.13 12.89
CA ALA A 359 0.41 -25.96 12.60
C ALA A 359 -0.18 -24.64 13.14
N ALA A 360 0.30 -24.15 14.27
CA ALA A 360 -0.11 -22.87 14.85
C ALA A 360 0.21 -21.67 13.93
N GLY A 361 1.27 -21.76 13.10
CA GLY A 361 1.61 -20.73 12.11
C GLY A 361 0.65 -20.66 10.93
N LEU A 362 -0.16 -21.70 10.72
CA LEU A 362 -1.21 -21.76 9.69
C LEU A 362 -2.57 -21.32 10.21
N SER A 363 -2.74 -21.26 11.54
CA SER A 363 -4.00 -20.83 12.18
C SER A 363 -4.12 -19.31 12.22
N ASN A 364 -5.33 -18.82 12.51
CA ASN A 364 -5.59 -17.39 12.72
C ASN A 364 -5.11 -16.89 14.10
N ASP A 365 -4.71 -17.80 15.02
CA ASP A 365 -4.37 -17.46 16.42
C ASP A 365 -3.15 -16.52 16.55
N TYR A 366 -2.25 -16.57 15.58
CA TYR A 366 -0.98 -15.81 15.65
C TYR A 366 -0.82 -14.76 14.53
N GLY A 367 -1.78 -14.65 13.59
CA GLY A 367 -1.73 -13.67 12.52
C GLY A 367 -0.59 -13.87 11.49
N ILE A 368 0.17 -14.98 11.57
CA ILE A 368 1.32 -15.23 10.68
C ILE A 368 0.84 -15.58 9.27
N GLY A 369 -0.27 -16.33 9.15
CA GLY A 369 -0.86 -16.67 7.85
C GLY A 369 -1.29 -15.42 7.06
N VAL A 370 -1.96 -14.46 7.71
CA VAL A 370 -2.35 -13.19 7.06
C VAL A 370 -1.12 -12.31 6.74
N ALA A 371 -0.09 -12.35 7.58
CA ALA A 371 1.19 -11.67 7.29
C ALA A 371 1.85 -12.23 6.02
N TYR A 372 1.83 -13.57 5.83
CA TYR A 372 2.29 -14.20 4.59
C TYR A 372 1.46 -13.78 3.38
N ALA A 373 0.14 -13.79 3.51
CA ALA A 373 -0.78 -13.36 2.45
C ALA A 373 -0.46 -11.93 1.98
N LEU A 374 -0.25 -11.00 2.92
CA LEU A 374 0.11 -9.61 2.62
C LEU A 374 1.50 -9.49 1.96
N ALA A 375 2.51 -10.18 2.50
CA ALA A 375 3.85 -10.17 1.90
C ALA A 375 3.82 -10.73 0.47
N ARG A 376 3.06 -11.81 0.23
CA ARG A 376 2.92 -12.44 -1.09
C ARG A 376 2.13 -11.56 -2.07
N LEU A 377 1.06 -10.90 -1.61
CA LEU A 377 0.30 -9.92 -2.39
C LEU A 377 1.22 -8.83 -2.96
N LEU A 378 2.13 -8.30 -2.15
CA LEU A 378 3.01 -7.20 -2.54
C LEU A 378 4.12 -7.59 -3.51
N ARG A 379 4.27 -8.86 -3.86
CA ARG A 379 5.05 -9.29 -5.03
C ARG A 379 4.30 -9.14 -6.35
N ILE A 380 3.00 -8.81 -6.31
CA ILE A 380 2.11 -8.64 -7.46
C ILE A 380 1.58 -7.21 -7.54
N ALA A 381 1.05 -6.68 -6.44
CA ALA A 381 0.48 -5.33 -6.38
C ALA A 381 1.52 -4.25 -6.68
N ASP A 382 1.08 -3.14 -7.28
CA ASP A 382 1.91 -2.01 -7.73
C ASP A 382 3.04 -2.41 -8.71
N GLY A 383 2.79 -3.46 -9.48
CA GLY A 383 3.70 -4.08 -10.43
C GLY A 383 4.35 -5.35 -9.90
N PRO A 384 4.24 -6.47 -10.64
CA PRO A 384 4.85 -7.74 -10.26
C PRO A 384 6.38 -7.70 -10.34
N ASP A 385 7.02 -8.66 -9.65
CA ASP A 385 8.49 -8.79 -9.60
C ASP A 385 9.13 -8.71 -10.99
N GLU A 386 8.51 -9.31 -12.01
CA GLU A 386 9.02 -9.40 -13.38
C GLU A 386 9.07 -8.03 -14.06
N VAL A 387 8.06 -7.18 -13.84
CA VAL A 387 8.03 -5.80 -14.38
C VAL A 387 9.18 -4.99 -13.81
N HIS A 388 9.42 -5.10 -12.50
CA HIS A 388 10.51 -4.39 -11.84
C HIS A 388 11.89 -4.92 -12.23
N ARG A 389 12.07 -6.25 -12.30
CA ARG A 389 13.32 -6.87 -12.78
C ARG A 389 13.63 -6.47 -14.21
N ASN A 390 12.64 -6.46 -15.09
CA ASN A 390 12.79 -5.98 -16.47
C ASN A 390 13.24 -4.51 -16.50
N GLN A 391 12.64 -3.66 -15.67
CA GLN A 391 13.02 -2.25 -15.59
C GLN A 391 14.47 -2.09 -15.11
N ILE A 392 14.86 -2.77 -14.04
CA ILE A 392 16.22 -2.74 -13.51
C ILE A 392 17.24 -3.16 -14.59
N GLY A 393 16.99 -4.31 -15.24
CA GLY A 393 17.90 -4.82 -16.29
C GLY A 393 18.02 -3.87 -17.46
N LYS A 394 16.92 -3.29 -17.94
CA LYS A 394 16.95 -2.30 -19.03
C LYS A 394 17.72 -1.03 -18.66
N LEU A 395 17.53 -0.53 -17.44
CA LEU A 395 18.25 0.65 -16.94
C LEU A 395 19.75 0.37 -16.80
N GLU A 396 20.14 -0.81 -16.33
CA GLU A 396 21.54 -1.20 -16.22
C GLU A 396 22.19 -1.29 -17.60
N LEU A 397 21.59 -2.02 -18.54
CA LEU A 397 22.09 -2.15 -19.92
C LEU A 397 22.19 -0.80 -20.64
N ALA A 398 21.31 0.14 -20.36
CA ALA A 398 21.33 1.46 -21.00
C ALA A 398 22.62 2.24 -20.70
N LYS A 399 23.28 2.00 -19.56
CA LYS A 399 24.56 2.63 -19.19
C LYS A 399 25.72 2.28 -20.16
N TYR A 400 25.60 1.20 -20.92
CA TYR A 400 26.65 0.65 -21.79
C TYR A 400 26.34 0.75 -23.27
N LYS A 401 25.17 1.29 -23.67
CA LYS A 401 24.76 1.38 -25.07
C LYS A 401 25.49 2.45 -25.91
N HIS A 402 26.22 3.34 -25.26
CA HIS A 402 26.89 4.48 -25.90
C HIS A 402 28.41 4.51 -25.61
N ARG A 403 28.99 3.35 -25.28
CA ARG A 403 30.46 3.18 -25.17
C ARG A 403 31.01 2.42 -26.34
#